data_b754445d48f7d59032f45279b493a7f1
#
_entry.id   b754445d48f7d59032f45279b493a7f1
#
_cell.length_a   1.000
_cell.length_b   1.000
_cell.length_c   1.000
_cell.angle_alpha   90.00
_cell.angle_beta   90.00
_cell.angle_gamma   90.00
#
_symmetry.space_group_name_H-M   'P 1'
#
loop_
_entity.id
_entity.type
_entity.pdbx_description
1 polymer ?
#
loop_
_entity_poly.entity_id
_entity_poly.type
_entity_poly.pdbx_seq_one_letter_code
_entity_poly.pdbx_strand_id
1 'polypeptide(L)'
;MKGVNFGNVHSYRNLNLILSEVYIPPATPKTTYIDVPGADGSIDQTEALGEVKYNDRDCEFLFSVLPTDDFEEKKTEVSNLLNGQVFKITLDKDPDYYYQGRCTVDKYQADKMLRQITVKAKVHPYKFKQAPTAVAWTIAKTKNLVDRLGEWKLYGDTTVKNNVATFNAVGAYNISNSIPLTGISTVSLSCKTEIESIRIYVKWYDSNDTATTATLYLTNGKCENISVPSSAVRMDVRIYPASGVFPVVVSNFQVEASSKCTGYVPKDGFVAVNDRRTVVPTVSVTSNNTTVSINGVTTTLSSGSHKILNFQLFEGDNIITASGSGTVTLKYQEGAL
;
A
#
# COMPACT_ATOMS: atom_id res chain seq x y z
N MET A 1 -6.22 -7.17 -33.29
CA MET A 1 -5.96 -8.50 -32.69
C MET A 1 -5.26 -8.29 -31.37
N LYS A 2 -5.61 -9.11 -30.37
CA LYS A 2 -4.93 -9.09 -29.07
C LYS A 2 -3.57 -9.78 -29.23
N GLY A 3 -2.52 -9.16 -28.68
CA GLY A 3 -1.15 -9.64 -28.77
C GLY A 3 -0.40 -9.47 -27.46
N VAL A 4 0.90 -9.63 -27.51
CA VAL A 4 1.83 -9.42 -26.41
C VAL A 4 3.01 -8.60 -26.87
N ASN A 5 3.45 -7.66 -26.03
CA ASN A 5 4.67 -6.89 -26.25
C ASN A 5 5.82 -7.53 -25.47
N PHE A 6 6.91 -7.77 -26.13
CA PHE A 6 8.21 -8.10 -25.52
C PHE A 6 9.09 -6.85 -25.61
N GLY A 7 9.10 -6.07 -24.51
CA GLY A 7 9.68 -4.73 -24.55
C GLY A 7 8.96 -3.82 -25.54
N ASN A 8 9.65 -3.40 -26.58
CA ASN A 8 9.12 -2.55 -27.65
C ASN A 8 8.62 -3.33 -28.88
N VAL A 9 8.70 -4.65 -28.85
CA VAL A 9 8.33 -5.50 -30.00
C VAL A 9 6.99 -6.18 -29.73
N HIS A 10 6.01 -5.86 -30.55
CA HIS A 10 4.67 -6.45 -30.46
C HIS A 10 4.56 -7.69 -31.35
N SER A 11 4.05 -8.79 -30.80
CA SER A 11 3.95 -10.08 -31.48
C SER A 11 3.27 -10.01 -32.84
N TYR A 12 2.16 -9.27 -32.97
CA TYR A 12 1.43 -9.15 -34.22
C TYR A 12 1.95 -8.03 -35.13
N ARG A 13 2.13 -6.80 -34.57
CA ARG A 13 2.45 -5.61 -35.39
C ARG A 13 3.87 -5.66 -35.97
N ASN A 14 4.82 -6.25 -35.27
CA ASN A 14 6.22 -6.29 -35.63
C ASN A 14 6.65 -7.65 -36.22
N LEU A 15 6.08 -8.76 -35.67
CA LEU A 15 6.51 -10.12 -36.03
C LEU A 15 5.47 -10.89 -36.85
N ASN A 16 4.30 -10.33 -37.15
CA ASN A 16 3.18 -11.02 -37.82
C ASN A 16 2.76 -12.33 -37.10
N LEU A 17 2.99 -12.43 -35.78
CA LEU A 17 2.62 -13.60 -35.00
C LEU A 17 1.24 -13.40 -34.38
N ILE A 18 0.33 -14.31 -34.62
CA ILE A 18 -1.00 -14.33 -33.99
C ILE A 18 -0.87 -15.05 -32.66
N LEU A 19 -1.18 -14.33 -31.58
CA LEU A 19 -1.24 -14.94 -30.25
C LEU A 19 -2.48 -15.84 -30.16
N SER A 20 -2.25 -17.16 -30.12
CA SER A 20 -3.29 -18.19 -30.11
C SER A 20 -3.70 -18.55 -28.69
N GLU A 21 -2.71 -18.69 -27.81
CA GLU A 21 -2.94 -19.05 -26.42
C GLU A 21 -1.93 -18.36 -25.50
N VAL A 22 -2.40 -18.04 -24.28
CA VAL A 22 -1.58 -17.53 -23.18
C VAL A 22 -1.86 -18.32 -21.94
N TYR A 23 -0.86 -18.93 -21.38
CA TYR A 23 -0.92 -19.59 -20.08
C TYR A 23 -0.02 -18.84 -19.08
N ILE A 24 -0.65 -18.29 -18.03
CA ILE A 24 0.04 -17.63 -16.90
C ILE A 24 -0.48 -18.30 -15.63
N PRO A 25 0.32 -19.18 -15.00
CA PRO A 25 -0.11 -19.85 -13.78
C PRO A 25 -0.22 -18.85 -12.61
N PRO A 26 -1.05 -19.15 -11.60
CA PRO A 26 -1.03 -18.39 -10.36
C PRO A 26 0.35 -18.48 -9.69
N ALA A 27 0.68 -17.47 -8.89
CA ALA A 27 1.93 -17.51 -8.13
C ALA A 27 1.85 -18.58 -7.04
N THR A 28 2.82 -19.48 -7.00
CA THR A 28 2.88 -20.57 -6.02
C THR A 28 3.68 -20.11 -4.79
N PRO A 29 3.13 -20.17 -3.57
CA PRO A 29 3.87 -19.83 -2.37
C PRO A 29 5.04 -20.78 -2.14
N LYS A 30 6.12 -20.26 -1.56
CA LYS A 30 7.22 -21.07 -1.04
C LYS A 30 6.83 -21.53 0.35
N THR A 31 6.44 -22.79 0.49
CA THR A 31 6.01 -23.37 1.76
C THR A 31 7.14 -24.14 2.42
N THR A 32 7.20 -24.09 3.75
CA THR A 32 8.15 -24.85 4.57
C THR A 32 7.38 -25.58 5.67
N TYR A 33 7.42 -26.93 5.60
CA TYR A 33 6.81 -27.80 6.60
C TYR A 33 7.89 -28.60 7.32
N ILE A 34 7.73 -28.80 8.63
CA ILE A 34 8.61 -29.63 9.46
C ILE A 34 7.81 -30.80 10.00
N ASP A 35 8.25 -32.00 9.68
CA ASP A 35 7.69 -33.23 10.25
C ASP A 35 8.24 -33.46 11.65
N VAL A 36 7.33 -33.67 12.63
CA VAL A 36 7.70 -34.00 14.00
C VAL A 36 7.52 -35.50 14.20
N PRO A 37 8.59 -36.27 14.51
CA PRO A 37 8.46 -37.68 14.75
C PRO A 37 7.47 -38.01 15.88
N GLY A 38 6.51 -38.88 15.61
CA GLY A 38 5.48 -39.29 16.58
C GLY A 38 4.27 -38.34 16.71
N ALA A 39 4.18 -37.30 15.89
CA ALA A 39 3.00 -36.46 15.79
C ALA A 39 2.29 -36.66 14.45
N ASP A 40 0.97 -36.47 14.44
CA ASP A 40 0.18 -36.44 13.20
C ASP A 40 0.34 -35.08 12.51
N GLY A 41 0.57 -35.08 11.18
CA GLY A 41 0.74 -33.88 10.37
C GLY A 41 2.11 -33.21 10.53
N SER A 42 2.29 -32.07 9.84
CA SER A 42 3.53 -31.28 9.83
C SER A 42 3.27 -29.88 10.37
N ILE A 43 4.27 -29.26 10.98
CA ILE A 43 4.22 -27.87 11.42
C ILE A 43 4.52 -26.96 10.23
N ASP A 44 3.59 -26.06 9.90
CA ASP A 44 3.81 -25.04 8.89
C ASP A 44 4.67 -23.89 9.44
N GLN A 45 5.84 -23.69 8.86
CA GLN A 45 6.78 -22.62 9.17
C GLN A 45 6.96 -21.63 8.03
N THR A 46 6.04 -21.60 7.09
CA THR A 46 6.11 -20.74 5.89
C THR A 46 6.33 -19.27 6.21
N GLU A 47 5.74 -18.78 7.29
CA GLU A 47 5.81 -17.37 7.73
C GLU A 47 6.84 -17.13 8.86
N ALA A 48 7.60 -18.13 9.26
CA ALA A 48 8.56 -18.00 10.38
C ALA A 48 9.64 -16.92 10.16
N LEU A 49 9.95 -16.59 8.90
CA LEU A 49 10.89 -15.54 8.52
C LEU A 49 10.21 -14.28 7.95
N GLY A 50 8.92 -14.08 8.22
CA GLY A 50 8.14 -12.94 7.76
C GLY A 50 7.07 -13.32 6.72
N GLU A 51 6.78 -12.41 5.80
CA GLU A 51 5.72 -12.59 4.80
C GLU A 51 5.94 -13.79 3.88
N VAL A 52 4.85 -14.43 3.43
CA VAL A 52 4.88 -15.48 2.41
C VAL A 52 5.62 -14.99 1.16
N LYS A 53 6.58 -15.75 0.70
CA LYS A 53 7.32 -15.52 -0.56
C LYS A 53 6.83 -16.49 -1.62
N TYR A 54 6.96 -16.10 -2.89
CA TYR A 54 6.43 -16.85 -4.03
C TYR A 54 7.54 -17.28 -4.98
N ASN A 55 7.30 -18.39 -5.66
CA ASN A 55 8.17 -18.87 -6.74
C ASN A 55 7.93 -18.07 -8.02
N ASP A 56 8.94 -18.01 -8.90
CA ASP A 56 8.77 -17.51 -10.25
C ASP A 56 7.66 -18.29 -10.97
N ARG A 57 7.04 -17.66 -11.97
CA ARG A 57 6.01 -18.29 -12.79
C ARG A 57 6.61 -18.71 -14.13
N ASP A 58 6.26 -19.89 -14.57
CA ASP A 58 6.59 -20.39 -15.91
C ASP A 58 5.39 -20.11 -16.83
N CYS A 59 5.46 -19.00 -17.55
CA CYS A 59 4.42 -18.56 -18.50
C CYS A 59 4.69 -19.18 -19.86
N GLU A 60 3.62 -19.42 -20.62
CA GLU A 60 3.68 -19.96 -21.98
C GLU A 60 2.82 -19.11 -22.94
N PHE A 61 3.38 -18.79 -24.10
CA PHE A 61 2.77 -18.04 -25.16
C PHE A 61 2.82 -18.86 -26.44
N LEU A 62 1.67 -19.22 -26.98
CA LEU A 62 1.55 -19.97 -28.22
C LEU A 62 1.21 -19.00 -29.35
N PHE A 63 2.05 -18.97 -30.37
CA PHE A 63 1.88 -18.14 -31.55
C PHE A 63 1.62 -18.98 -32.78
N SER A 64 0.67 -18.53 -33.62
CA SER A 64 0.49 -19.05 -34.98
C SER A 64 1.17 -18.14 -35.98
N VAL A 65 1.92 -18.71 -36.90
CA VAL A 65 2.56 -18.03 -38.04
C VAL A 65 1.60 -18.00 -39.23
N LEU A 66 1.47 -16.85 -39.85
CA LEU A 66 0.60 -16.70 -41.02
C LEU A 66 1.04 -17.61 -42.20
N PRO A 67 0.10 -18.16 -42.98
CA PRO A 67 0.43 -19.03 -44.14
C PRO A 67 1.27 -18.33 -45.20
N THR A 68 1.20 -16.98 -45.25
CA THR A 68 1.93 -16.14 -46.21
C THR A 68 3.40 -15.97 -45.87
N ASP A 69 3.77 -16.23 -44.60
CA ASP A 69 5.13 -16.00 -44.11
C ASP A 69 5.96 -17.28 -44.27
N ASP A 70 7.28 -17.14 -44.49
CA ASP A 70 8.20 -18.25 -44.44
C ASP A 70 8.40 -18.66 -42.97
N PHE A 71 8.15 -19.95 -42.68
CA PHE A 71 8.21 -20.46 -41.31
C PHE A 71 9.64 -20.54 -40.78
N GLU A 72 10.62 -20.94 -41.59
CA GLU A 72 12.01 -21.07 -41.16
C GLU A 72 12.66 -19.70 -40.92
N GLU A 73 12.32 -18.70 -41.76
CA GLU A 73 12.74 -17.33 -41.58
C GLU A 73 12.14 -16.78 -40.29
N LYS A 74 10.84 -16.98 -40.05
CA LYS A 74 10.13 -16.50 -38.87
C LYS A 74 10.65 -17.16 -37.59
N LYS A 75 10.95 -18.45 -37.63
CA LYS A 75 11.58 -19.19 -36.53
C LYS A 75 12.95 -18.59 -36.16
N THR A 76 13.77 -18.27 -37.17
CA THR A 76 15.09 -17.66 -36.96
C THR A 76 14.96 -16.26 -36.36
N GLU A 77 14.03 -15.44 -36.91
CA GLU A 77 13.74 -14.09 -36.40
C GLU A 77 13.33 -14.12 -34.92
N VAL A 78 12.36 -14.97 -34.58
CA VAL A 78 11.84 -15.08 -33.21
C VAL A 78 12.92 -15.63 -32.25
N SER A 79 13.71 -16.62 -32.69
CA SER A 79 14.82 -17.14 -31.89
C SER A 79 15.86 -16.07 -31.58
N ASN A 80 16.31 -15.35 -32.59
CA ASN A 80 17.33 -14.31 -32.44
C ASN A 80 16.87 -13.17 -31.52
N LEU A 81 15.57 -12.86 -31.57
CA LEU A 81 15.00 -11.78 -30.80
C LEU A 81 14.73 -12.18 -29.32
N LEU A 82 14.09 -13.33 -29.12
CA LEU A 82 13.50 -13.65 -27.81
C LEU A 82 14.32 -14.65 -27.00
N ASN A 83 15.02 -15.57 -27.63
CA ASN A 83 15.63 -16.70 -26.93
C ASN A 83 16.76 -16.24 -26.00
N GLY A 84 16.64 -16.58 -24.71
CA GLY A 84 17.61 -16.23 -23.68
C GLY A 84 17.58 -14.78 -23.20
N GLN A 85 16.72 -13.91 -23.75
CA GLN A 85 16.66 -12.50 -23.42
C GLN A 85 15.65 -12.19 -22.29
N VAL A 86 15.88 -11.09 -21.56
CA VAL A 86 14.99 -10.62 -20.48
C VAL A 86 14.14 -9.46 -20.98
N PHE A 87 12.82 -9.59 -20.88
CA PHE A 87 11.88 -8.60 -21.32
C PHE A 87 10.92 -8.16 -20.22
N LYS A 88 10.38 -6.93 -20.42
CA LYS A 88 9.07 -6.54 -19.89
C LYS A 88 8.03 -7.08 -20.85
N ILE A 89 7.15 -7.94 -20.37
CA ILE A 89 6.13 -8.65 -21.14
C ILE A 89 4.78 -8.04 -20.77
N THR A 90 4.16 -7.35 -21.72
CA THR A 90 2.87 -6.67 -21.53
C THR A 90 1.82 -7.30 -22.43
N LEU A 91 0.70 -7.71 -21.84
CA LEU A 91 -0.45 -8.23 -22.60
C LEU A 91 -1.36 -7.09 -23.03
N ASP A 92 -1.87 -7.13 -24.25
CA ASP A 92 -2.89 -6.17 -24.72
C ASP A 92 -4.19 -6.22 -23.90
N LYS A 93 -4.42 -7.31 -23.18
CA LYS A 93 -5.55 -7.48 -22.26
C LYS A 93 -5.38 -6.75 -20.92
N ASP A 94 -4.13 -6.51 -20.52
CA ASP A 94 -3.75 -5.91 -19.23
C ASP A 94 -2.62 -4.90 -19.45
N PRO A 95 -2.89 -3.77 -20.15
CA PRO A 95 -1.86 -2.84 -20.61
C PRO A 95 -1.23 -2.04 -19.46
N ASP A 96 -1.89 -1.95 -18.32
CA ASP A 96 -1.42 -1.21 -17.15
C ASP A 96 -0.32 -1.94 -16.38
N TYR A 97 -0.14 -3.24 -16.65
CA TYR A 97 0.82 -4.10 -15.98
C TYR A 97 1.78 -4.77 -16.96
N TYR A 98 2.95 -5.15 -16.45
CA TYR A 98 3.89 -6.00 -17.17
C TYR A 98 4.44 -7.09 -16.25
N TYR A 99 4.80 -8.22 -16.85
CA TYR A 99 5.64 -9.24 -16.25
C TYR A 99 7.10 -8.99 -16.64
N GLN A 100 8.04 -9.32 -15.77
CA GLN A 100 9.45 -9.22 -16.10
C GLN A 100 10.10 -10.59 -15.97
N GLY A 101 10.73 -11.06 -17.04
CA GLY A 101 11.37 -12.37 -17.02
C GLY A 101 12.15 -12.67 -18.26
N ARG A 102 12.81 -13.84 -18.23
CA ARG A 102 13.61 -14.37 -19.33
C ARG A 102 12.77 -15.24 -20.22
N CYS A 103 12.79 -14.91 -21.51
CA CYS A 103 12.13 -15.70 -22.55
C CYS A 103 13.02 -16.81 -23.09
N THR A 104 12.41 -17.92 -23.45
CA THR A 104 13.04 -19.05 -24.11
C THR A 104 12.11 -19.56 -25.18
N VAL A 105 12.60 -19.72 -26.39
CA VAL A 105 11.82 -20.35 -27.47
C VAL A 105 11.90 -21.86 -27.24
N ASP A 106 10.77 -22.46 -26.89
CA ASP A 106 10.70 -23.85 -26.42
C ASP A 106 10.44 -24.84 -27.54
N LYS A 107 9.49 -24.52 -28.41
CA LYS A 107 9.02 -25.47 -29.42
C LYS A 107 8.64 -24.80 -30.72
N TYR A 108 9.00 -25.45 -31.80
CA TYR A 108 8.50 -25.15 -33.14
C TYR A 108 7.68 -26.36 -33.65
N GLN A 109 6.49 -26.08 -34.13
CA GLN A 109 5.63 -27.10 -34.70
C GLN A 109 5.15 -26.64 -36.08
N ALA A 110 5.45 -27.41 -37.11
CA ALA A 110 4.97 -27.17 -38.44
C ALA A 110 4.46 -28.47 -39.04
N ASP A 111 3.22 -28.51 -39.44
CA ASP A 111 2.61 -29.52 -40.29
C ASP A 111 1.85 -28.85 -41.46
N LYS A 112 1.09 -29.62 -42.24
CA LYS A 112 0.38 -29.09 -43.38
C LYS A 112 -0.69 -28.02 -43.02
N MET A 113 -1.16 -28.00 -41.76
CA MET A 113 -2.25 -27.12 -41.30
C MET A 113 -1.87 -26.19 -40.18
N LEU A 114 -0.85 -26.52 -39.40
CA LEU A 114 -0.46 -25.82 -38.19
C LEU A 114 1.00 -25.36 -38.27
N ARG A 115 1.21 -24.06 -38.07
CA ARG A 115 2.54 -23.44 -37.94
C ARG A 115 2.59 -22.66 -36.65
N GLN A 116 3.22 -23.22 -35.63
CA GLN A 116 3.20 -22.68 -34.30
C GLN A 116 4.61 -22.55 -33.72
N ILE A 117 4.79 -21.47 -32.94
CA ILE A 117 5.98 -21.19 -32.14
C ILE A 117 5.54 -21.02 -30.70
N THR A 118 6.14 -21.80 -29.81
CA THR A 118 5.92 -21.70 -28.37
C THR A 118 7.07 -20.94 -27.73
N VAL A 119 6.75 -19.87 -27.03
CA VAL A 119 7.69 -19.09 -26.22
C VAL A 119 7.33 -19.25 -24.77
N LYS A 120 8.26 -19.73 -23.96
CA LYS A 120 8.16 -19.77 -22.51
C LYS A 120 8.85 -18.55 -21.89
N ALA A 121 8.35 -18.10 -20.77
CA ALA A 121 8.98 -17.01 -20.01
C ALA A 121 8.96 -17.34 -18.53
N LYS A 122 10.14 -17.43 -17.93
CA LYS A 122 10.27 -17.49 -16.49
C LYS A 122 10.23 -16.08 -15.93
N VAL A 123 9.11 -15.72 -15.30
CA VAL A 123 8.83 -14.35 -14.85
C VAL A 123 8.75 -14.27 -13.33
N HIS A 124 8.99 -13.07 -12.81
CA HIS A 124 8.79 -12.75 -11.40
C HIS A 124 7.36 -13.09 -10.96
N PRO A 125 7.13 -13.53 -9.70
CA PRO A 125 5.79 -13.90 -9.23
C PRO A 125 4.76 -12.76 -9.30
N TYR A 126 5.21 -11.52 -9.19
CA TYR A 126 4.36 -10.33 -9.29
C TYR A 126 4.38 -9.72 -10.68
N LYS A 127 3.22 -9.25 -11.15
CA LYS A 127 3.13 -8.30 -12.25
C LYS A 127 3.32 -6.88 -11.71
N PHE A 128 3.96 -6.00 -12.47
CA PHE A 128 4.31 -4.65 -12.06
C PHE A 128 3.49 -3.62 -12.82
N LYS A 129 3.08 -2.53 -12.17
CA LYS A 129 2.47 -1.39 -12.87
C LYS A 129 3.46 -0.81 -13.89
N GLN A 130 2.97 -0.34 -15.02
CA GLN A 130 3.82 0.25 -16.07
C GLN A 130 4.58 1.48 -15.55
N ALA A 131 3.90 2.36 -14.84
CA ALA A 131 4.52 3.52 -14.21
C ALA A 131 4.75 3.28 -12.72
N PRO A 132 5.91 3.68 -12.19
CA PRO A 132 6.12 3.69 -10.75
C PRO A 132 5.18 4.71 -10.10
N THR A 133 4.66 4.36 -8.92
CA THR A 133 3.88 5.29 -8.09
C THR A 133 4.81 6.32 -7.47
N ALA A 134 4.44 7.59 -7.57
CA ALA A 134 5.16 8.70 -6.95
C ALA A 134 4.17 9.51 -6.10
N VAL A 135 4.48 9.67 -4.82
CA VAL A 135 3.72 10.48 -3.88
C VAL A 135 4.63 11.57 -3.34
N ALA A 136 4.24 12.82 -3.53
CA ALA A 136 4.98 13.97 -3.02
C ALA A 136 4.17 14.67 -1.91
N TRP A 137 4.86 15.05 -0.85
CA TRP A 137 4.27 15.73 0.28
C TRP A 137 5.21 16.86 0.76
N THR A 138 4.66 18.05 0.92
CA THR A 138 5.41 19.19 1.47
C THR A 138 5.26 19.21 2.98
N ILE A 139 6.38 19.24 3.68
CA ILE A 139 6.42 19.36 5.14
C ILE A 139 5.88 20.74 5.50
N ALA A 140 4.61 20.77 5.84
CA ALA A 140 3.90 21.92 6.34
C ALA A 140 3.10 21.48 7.57
N LYS A 141 2.62 22.40 8.37
CA LYS A 141 1.69 22.07 9.46
C LYS A 141 0.56 21.23 8.90
N THR A 142 0.43 20.00 9.35
CA THR A 142 -0.60 19.08 8.89
C THR A 142 -1.98 19.55 9.33
N LYS A 143 -3.01 19.16 8.58
CA LYS A 143 -4.40 19.43 8.93
C LYS A 143 -4.83 18.66 10.18
N ASN A 144 -4.24 17.49 10.42
CA ASN A 144 -4.55 16.69 11.59
C ASN A 144 -3.85 17.26 12.82
N LEU A 145 -4.64 17.68 13.79
CA LEU A 145 -4.19 18.31 15.04
C LEU A 145 -3.85 17.28 16.13
N VAL A 146 -4.30 16.04 15.97
CA VAL A 146 -4.15 15.00 17.01
C VAL A 146 -3.04 14.03 16.68
N ASP A 147 -2.31 13.59 17.71
CA ASP A 147 -1.28 12.56 17.62
C ASP A 147 -1.88 11.19 17.28
N ARG A 148 -1.02 10.23 16.93
CA ARG A 148 -1.44 8.87 16.63
C ARG A 148 -2.07 8.22 17.85
N LEU A 149 -3.03 7.33 17.63
CA LEU A 149 -3.74 6.61 18.71
C LEU A 149 -2.79 5.86 19.67
N GLY A 150 -1.63 5.42 19.19
CA GLY A 150 -0.59 4.78 20.01
C GLY A 150 0.09 5.71 21.02
N GLU A 151 -0.02 7.01 20.84
CA GLU A 151 0.52 8.04 21.75
C GLU A 151 -0.51 8.53 22.79
N TRP A 152 -1.74 8.04 22.70
CA TRP A 152 -2.82 8.41 23.60
C TRP A 152 -2.74 7.63 24.92
N LYS A 153 -3.27 8.22 25.99
CA LYS A 153 -3.42 7.52 27.27
C LYS A 153 -4.58 6.53 27.18
N LEU A 154 -4.31 5.27 27.50
CA LEU A 154 -5.26 4.18 27.44
C LEU A 154 -5.85 3.88 28.83
N TYR A 155 -7.15 3.58 28.87
CA TYR A 155 -7.88 3.25 30.09
C TYR A 155 -8.81 2.06 29.86
N GLY A 156 -8.95 1.23 30.90
CA GLY A 156 -9.74 -0.01 30.82
C GLY A 156 -9.13 -1.01 29.84
N ASP A 157 -9.96 -1.91 29.33
CA ASP A 157 -9.53 -2.93 28.38
C ASP A 157 -9.45 -2.35 26.95
N THR A 158 -8.43 -1.52 26.74
CA THR A 158 -8.12 -0.87 25.46
C THR A 158 -6.74 -1.29 25.01
N THR A 159 -6.61 -1.70 23.76
CA THR A 159 -5.32 -1.99 23.13
C THR A 159 -5.11 -1.12 21.91
N VAL A 160 -3.86 -0.75 21.61
CA VAL A 160 -3.51 -0.03 20.37
C VAL A 160 -2.33 -0.72 19.69
N LYS A 161 -2.53 -1.06 18.43
CA LYS A 161 -1.50 -1.65 17.57
C LYS A 161 -1.60 -1.02 16.16
N ASN A 162 -0.49 -0.58 15.60
CA ASN A 162 -0.42 0.00 14.26
C ASN A 162 -1.43 1.15 14.01
N ASN A 163 -1.56 2.06 14.98
CA ASN A 163 -2.52 3.17 14.95
C ASN A 163 -4.01 2.74 14.89
N VAL A 164 -4.31 1.53 15.33
CA VAL A 164 -5.65 0.99 15.48
C VAL A 164 -5.93 0.77 16.95
N ALA A 165 -6.95 1.43 17.49
CA ALA A 165 -7.42 1.23 18.87
C ALA A 165 -8.54 0.19 18.87
N THR A 166 -8.44 -0.78 19.76
CA THR A 166 -9.46 -1.81 20.01
C THR A 166 -9.95 -1.69 21.45
N PHE A 167 -11.23 -1.46 21.61
CA PHE A 167 -11.91 -1.37 22.88
C PHE A 167 -12.66 -2.68 23.12
N ASN A 168 -12.24 -3.43 24.12
CA ASN A 168 -12.72 -4.81 24.32
C ASN A 168 -13.89 -4.92 25.30
N ALA A 169 -14.16 -3.87 26.08
CA ALA A 169 -15.21 -3.86 27.07
C ALA A 169 -15.89 -2.49 27.23
N VAL A 170 -17.07 -2.51 27.83
CA VAL A 170 -17.77 -1.28 28.28
C VAL A 170 -16.90 -0.56 29.32
N GLY A 171 -16.77 0.76 29.17
CA GLY A 171 -15.94 1.58 30.05
C GLY A 171 -14.49 1.72 29.63
N ALA A 172 -14.04 0.98 28.60
CA ALA A 172 -12.76 1.21 27.96
C ALA A 172 -12.77 2.52 27.18
N TYR A 173 -11.69 3.30 27.26
CA TYR A 173 -11.56 4.57 26.53
C TYR A 173 -10.09 4.95 26.38
N ASN A 174 -9.83 5.90 25.48
CA ASN A 174 -8.53 6.54 25.35
C ASN A 174 -8.65 8.05 25.36
N ILE A 175 -7.57 8.75 25.69
CA ILE A 175 -7.51 10.21 25.76
C ILE A 175 -6.33 10.70 24.92
N SER A 176 -6.60 11.65 24.01
CA SER A 176 -5.54 12.32 23.25
C SER A 176 -4.60 13.13 24.13
N ASN A 177 -3.43 13.43 23.62
CA ASN A 177 -2.61 14.51 24.14
C ASN A 177 -3.37 15.85 23.93
N SER A 178 -2.95 16.88 24.65
CA SER A 178 -3.55 18.20 24.56
C SER A 178 -3.33 18.82 23.21
N ILE A 179 -4.40 19.30 22.58
CA ILE A 179 -4.42 19.92 21.25
C ILE A 179 -4.56 21.43 21.42
N PRO A 180 -3.58 22.25 21.02
CA PRO A 180 -3.68 23.70 21.10
C PRO A 180 -4.68 24.23 20.07
N LEU A 181 -5.46 25.26 20.44
CA LEU A 181 -6.54 25.84 19.65
C LEU A 181 -6.30 27.28 19.19
N THR A 182 -5.08 27.77 19.28
CA THR A 182 -4.76 29.15 18.91
C THR A 182 -5.18 29.47 17.47
N GLY A 183 -6.10 30.40 17.32
CA GLY A 183 -6.61 30.81 16.00
C GLY A 183 -7.58 29.83 15.34
N ILE A 184 -8.05 28.82 16.06
CA ILE A 184 -9.01 27.83 15.56
C ILE A 184 -10.40 28.13 16.13
N SER A 185 -11.37 28.38 15.26
CA SER A 185 -12.75 28.64 15.61
C SER A 185 -13.71 27.49 15.38
N THR A 186 -13.26 26.51 14.56
CA THR A 186 -14.09 25.36 14.17
C THR A 186 -13.19 24.15 13.99
N VAL A 187 -13.66 23.00 14.46
CA VAL A 187 -12.99 21.71 14.25
C VAL A 187 -13.97 20.69 13.67
N SER A 188 -13.43 19.71 12.98
CA SER A 188 -14.13 18.50 12.54
C SER A 188 -13.36 17.27 12.97
N LEU A 189 -14.07 16.21 13.35
CA LEU A 189 -13.49 14.95 13.80
C LEU A 189 -13.89 13.82 12.83
N SER A 190 -12.95 12.96 12.49
CA SER A 190 -13.23 11.77 11.70
C SER A 190 -12.44 10.58 12.16
N CYS A 191 -12.95 9.37 11.90
CA CYS A 191 -12.25 8.10 12.08
C CYS A 191 -12.80 7.04 11.12
N LYS A 192 -12.06 5.93 10.99
CA LYS A 192 -12.56 4.71 10.35
C LYS A 192 -13.03 3.75 11.44
N THR A 193 -14.26 3.29 11.35
CA THR A 193 -14.89 2.33 12.25
C THR A 193 -15.97 1.55 11.52
N GLU A 194 -16.30 0.37 12.02
CA GLU A 194 -17.37 -0.49 11.49
C GLU A 194 -18.72 -0.24 12.17
N ILE A 195 -18.75 0.51 13.27
CA ILE A 195 -19.98 0.86 13.96
C ILE A 195 -20.55 2.19 13.44
N GLU A 196 -21.89 2.28 13.36
CA GLU A 196 -22.60 3.44 12.82
C GLU A 196 -22.33 4.73 13.59
N SER A 197 -22.18 4.63 14.90
CA SER A 197 -21.98 5.79 15.77
C SER A 197 -21.03 5.53 16.92
N ILE A 198 -20.03 6.41 17.09
CA ILE A 198 -19.10 6.41 18.21
C ILE A 198 -19.30 7.64 19.07
N ARG A 199 -19.41 7.44 20.37
CA ARG A 199 -19.44 8.55 21.33
C ARG A 199 -18.03 9.05 21.60
N ILE A 200 -17.88 10.39 21.52
CA ILE A 200 -16.66 11.12 21.77
C ILE A 200 -16.94 12.18 22.84
N TYR A 201 -16.06 12.32 23.80
CA TYR A 201 -16.03 13.47 24.68
C TYR A 201 -14.92 14.41 24.25
N VAL A 202 -15.26 15.68 24.04
CA VAL A 202 -14.30 16.76 23.84
C VAL A 202 -14.29 17.62 25.08
N LYS A 203 -13.13 17.76 25.71
CA LYS A 203 -12.91 18.69 26.80
C LYS A 203 -12.21 19.93 26.29
N TRP A 204 -12.85 21.04 26.45
CA TRP A 204 -12.31 22.37 26.14
C TRP A 204 -11.76 22.99 27.43
N TYR A 205 -10.56 23.54 27.37
CA TYR A 205 -9.90 24.17 28.53
C TYR A 205 -9.65 25.64 28.20
N ASP A 206 -9.99 26.53 29.16
CA ASP A 206 -9.61 27.91 29.10
C ASP A 206 -8.17 28.18 29.57
N SER A 207 -7.76 29.45 29.63
CA SER A 207 -6.43 29.85 30.12
C SER A 207 -6.17 29.55 31.60
N ASN A 208 -7.21 29.27 32.38
CA ASN A 208 -7.15 28.92 33.81
C ASN A 208 -7.26 27.41 34.04
N ASP A 209 -7.17 26.62 32.97
CA ASP A 209 -7.36 25.15 33.00
C ASP A 209 -8.77 24.70 33.44
N THR A 210 -9.75 25.59 33.38
CA THR A 210 -11.15 25.25 33.63
C THR A 210 -11.71 24.48 32.43
N ALA A 211 -12.27 23.31 32.70
CA ALA A 211 -12.72 22.43 31.61
C ALA A 211 -14.23 22.47 31.39
N THR A 212 -14.65 22.63 30.14
CA THR A 212 -16.03 22.39 29.68
C THR A 212 -16.05 21.13 28.82
N THR A 213 -17.02 20.24 29.03
CA THR A 213 -17.11 18.98 28.29
C THR A 213 -18.30 19.01 27.33
N ALA A 214 -18.03 18.68 26.06
CA ALA A 214 -19.06 18.41 25.06
C ALA A 214 -19.10 16.90 24.77
N THR A 215 -20.32 16.35 24.67
CA THR A 215 -20.56 14.99 24.21
C THR A 215 -20.93 15.05 22.75
N LEU A 216 -20.18 14.36 21.89
CA LEU A 216 -20.36 14.31 20.46
C LEU A 216 -20.53 12.87 20.00
N TYR A 217 -21.15 12.71 18.85
CA TYR A 217 -21.29 11.41 18.19
C TYR A 217 -20.73 11.49 16.78
N LEU A 218 -19.79 10.60 16.45
CA LEU A 218 -19.31 10.44 15.09
C LEU A 218 -20.22 9.45 14.38
N THR A 219 -21.16 9.96 13.59
CA THR A 219 -22.05 9.16 12.75
C THR A 219 -21.33 8.80 11.46
N ASN A 220 -21.29 7.52 11.11
CA ASN A 220 -20.47 7.01 10.00
C ASN A 220 -19.01 7.50 10.07
N GLY A 221 -18.49 7.56 11.30
CA GLY A 221 -17.11 7.98 11.56
C GLY A 221 -16.83 9.47 11.40
N LYS A 222 -17.84 10.36 11.36
CA LYS A 222 -17.64 11.81 11.19
C LYS A 222 -18.51 12.64 12.11
N CYS A 223 -17.94 13.76 12.55
CA CYS A 223 -18.66 14.86 13.22
C CYS A 223 -18.05 16.17 12.74
N GLU A 224 -18.80 16.94 11.98
CA GLU A 224 -18.32 18.13 11.26
C GLU A 224 -18.83 19.42 11.89
N ASN A 225 -18.16 20.54 11.59
CA ASN A 225 -18.56 21.91 11.94
C ASN A 225 -18.79 22.13 13.44
N ILE A 226 -17.88 21.64 14.27
CA ILE A 226 -17.95 21.82 15.72
C ILE A 226 -17.36 23.18 16.08
N SER A 227 -18.17 24.06 16.65
CA SER A 227 -17.70 25.38 17.10
C SER A 227 -16.80 25.25 18.32
N VAL A 228 -15.64 25.86 18.26
CA VAL A 228 -14.72 25.99 19.39
C VAL A 228 -15.19 27.11 20.29
N PRO A 229 -15.39 26.87 21.62
CA PRO A 229 -15.72 27.95 22.55
C PRO A 229 -14.68 29.09 22.50
N SER A 230 -15.11 30.34 22.50
CA SER A 230 -14.20 31.47 22.37
C SER A 230 -13.17 31.62 23.51
N SER A 231 -13.46 31.05 24.68
CA SER A 231 -12.54 30.99 25.83
C SER A 231 -11.55 29.83 25.75
N ALA A 232 -11.75 28.84 24.85
CA ALA A 232 -10.93 27.64 24.82
C ALA A 232 -9.55 27.91 24.19
N VAL A 233 -8.48 27.53 24.90
CA VAL A 233 -7.09 27.64 24.42
C VAL A 233 -6.51 26.29 24.02
N ARG A 234 -7.09 25.19 24.52
CA ARG A 234 -6.71 23.83 24.19
C ARG A 234 -7.88 22.87 24.36
N MET A 235 -7.77 21.66 23.78
CA MET A 235 -8.75 20.61 23.98
C MET A 235 -8.09 19.23 24.12
N ASP A 236 -8.82 18.31 24.76
CA ASP A 236 -8.53 16.87 24.75
C ASP A 236 -9.73 16.14 24.11
N VAL A 237 -9.45 15.08 23.40
CA VAL A 237 -10.46 14.20 22.81
C VAL A 237 -10.42 12.84 23.51
N ARG A 238 -11.59 12.31 23.88
CA ARG A 238 -11.75 10.96 24.41
C ARG A 238 -12.64 10.14 23.51
N ILE A 239 -12.15 9.02 23.03
CA ILE A 239 -12.97 8.02 22.35
C ILE A 239 -13.53 7.11 23.43
N TYR A 240 -14.86 7.06 23.54
CA TYR A 240 -15.56 6.30 24.58
C TYR A 240 -16.74 5.53 23.96
N PRO A 241 -16.53 4.32 23.42
CA PRO A 241 -17.63 3.49 22.93
C PRO A 241 -18.54 3.13 24.10
N ALA A 242 -19.76 3.70 24.14
CA ALA A 242 -20.64 3.64 25.31
C ALA A 242 -21.54 2.40 25.38
N SER A 243 -21.85 1.83 24.24
CA SER A 243 -22.73 0.66 24.10
C SER A 243 -22.46 0.02 22.74
N GLY A 244 -22.65 -1.25 22.63
CA GLY A 244 -22.52 -1.94 21.37
C GLY A 244 -21.94 -3.34 21.54
N VAL A 245 -21.73 -3.99 20.43
CA VAL A 245 -21.05 -5.27 20.35
C VAL A 245 -19.56 -4.99 20.44
N PHE A 246 -18.88 -5.54 21.41
CA PHE A 246 -17.43 -5.48 21.55
C PHE A 246 -16.78 -6.68 20.84
N PRO A 247 -15.54 -6.55 20.33
CA PRO A 247 -14.69 -5.36 20.39
C PRO A 247 -15.11 -4.26 19.40
N VAL A 248 -14.92 -2.99 19.78
CA VAL A 248 -15.07 -1.82 18.90
C VAL A 248 -13.69 -1.41 18.41
N VAL A 249 -13.55 -1.30 17.09
CA VAL A 249 -12.29 -0.94 16.44
C VAL A 249 -12.37 0.47 15.87
N VAL A 250 -11.35 1.29 16.16
CA VAL A 250 -11.21 2.66 15.67
C VAL A 250 -9.82 2.85 15.10
N SER A 251 -9.74 3.34 13.86
CA SER A 251 -8.48 3.68 13.22
C SER A 251 -8.57 5.03 12.51
N ASN A 252 -7.44 5.56 12.07
CA ASN A 252 -7.36 6.78 11.29
C ASN A 252 -8.12 7.95 11.93
N PHE A 253 -7.99 8.10 13.26
CA PHE A 253 -8.64 9.20 13.97
C PHE A 253 -7.97 10.53 13.60
N GLN A 254 -8.77 11.52 13.27
CA GLN A 254 -8.32 12.83 12.83
C GLN A 254 -9.15 13.95 13.45
N VAL A 255 -8.46 15.02 13.82
CA VAL A 255 -9.07 16.31 14.22
C VAL A 255 -8.50 17.37 13.30
N GLU A 256 -9.38 18.09 12.61
CA GLU A 256 -9.00 19.12 11.65
C GLU A 256 -9.51 20.49 12.08
N ALA A 257 -8.71 21.53 11.90
CA ALA A 257 -9.13 22.93 11.99
C ALA A 257 -9.93 23.33 10.73
N SER A 258 -11.12 22.75 10.59
CA SER A 258 -11.95 22.86 9.39
C SER A 258 -13.42 22.65 9.72
N SER A 259 -14.32 23.18 8.91
CA SER A 259 -15.76 22.88 9.00
C SER A 259 -16.17 21.56 8.36
N LYS A 260 -15.26 20.88 7.64
CA LYS A 260 -15.51 19.59 6.98
C LYS A 260 -14.36 18.60 7.19
N CYS A 261 -14.70 17.32 7.29
CA CYS A 261 -13.72 16.26 7.30
C CYS A 261 -13.14 16.00 5.91
N THR A 262 -11.80 15.87 5.84
CA THR A 262 -11.11 15.46 4.63
C THR A 262 -10.64 13.99 4.74
N GLY A 263 -9.93 13.48 3.73
CA GLY A 263 -9.29 12.17 3.84
C GLY A 263 -8.26 12.15 4.97
N TYR A 264 -8.10 11.00 5.61
CA TYR A 264 -7.14 10.84 6.70
C TYR A 264 -5.71 11.17 6.28
N VAL A 265 -5.06 12.00 7.08
CA VAL A 265 -3.63 12.30 6.99
C VAL A 265 -3.06 12.23 8.40
N PRO A 266 -2.00 11.46 8.66
CA PRO A 266 -1.37 11.44 9.98
C PRO A 266 -0.79 12.83 10.31
N LYS A 267 -0.71 13.17 11.60
CA LYS A 267 -0.03 14.38 12.03
C LYS A 267 1.42 14.35 11.55
N ASP A 268 1.86 15.43 10.91
CA ASP A 268 3.18 15.58 10.32
C ASP A 268 3.55 14.50 9.28
N GLY A 269 2.57 14.03 8.50
CA GLY A 269 2.80 12.97 7.56
C GLY A 269 1.77 12.79 6.46
N PHE A 270 1.86 11.67 5.76
CA PHE A 270 0.89 11.21 4.76
C PHE A 270 0.82 9.68 4.74
N VAL A 271 -0.15 9.13 4.02
CA VAL A 271 -0.32 7.69 3.81
C VAL A 271 0.10 7.35 2.39
N ALA A 272 1.02 6.40 2.24
CA ALA A 272 1.32 5.77 0.97
C ALA A 272 0.65 4.40 0.90
N VAL A 273 -0.14 4.18 -0.13
CA VAL A 273 -0.79 2.89 -0.37
C VAL A 273 0.11 2.06 -1.27
N ASN A 274 0.35 0.82 -0.91
CA ASN A 274 1.11 -0.13 -1.70
C ASN A 274 0.25 -1.38 -1.94
N ASP A 275 0.34 -1.94 -3.14
CA ASP A 275 -0.35 -3.19 -3.48
C ASP A 275 0.24 -4.38 -2.67
N ARG A 276 0.28 -5.57 -3.23
CA ARG A 276 0.66 -6.81 -2.54
C ARG A 276 2.13 -6.94 -2.18
N ARG A 277 3.03 -6.44 -3.01
CA ARG A 277 4.47 -6.66 -2.88
C ARG A 277 5.12 -5.68 -1.93
N THR A 278 5.79 -6.17 -0.88
CA THR A 278 6.69 -5.32 -0.08
C THR A 278 7.78 -4.70 -0.94
N VAL A 279 7.93 -3.39 -0.87
CA VAL A 279 8.87 -2.64 -1.71
C VAL A 279 9.68 -1.64 -0.89
N VAL A 280 10.94 -1.46 -1.27
CA VAL A 280 11.82 -0.40 -0.75
C VAL A 280 11.68 0.82 -1.66
N PRO A 281 11.07 1.93 -1.19
CA PRO A 281 10.91 3.14 -1.99
C PRO A 281 12.22 3.88 -2.15
N THR A 282 12.32 4.68 -3.21
CA THR A 282 13.28 5.78 -3.29
C THR A 282 12.66 6.99 -2.62
N VAL A 283 13.31 7.54 -1.62
CA VAL A 283 12.89 8.73 -0.87
C VAL A 283 13.72 9.90 -1.34
N SER A 284 13.08 10.94 -1.86
CA SER A 284 13.75 12.17 -2.26
C SER A 284 13.31 13.30 -1.34
N VAL A 285 14.27 14.07 -0.81
CA VAL A 285 13.99 15.22 0.04
C VAL A 285 14.65 16.48 -0.55
N THR A 286 13.96 17.60 -0.46
CA THR A 286 14.46 18.87 -1.04
C THR A 286 15.31 19.69 -0.09
N SER A 287 15.29 19.39 1.21
CA SER A 287 16.05 20.12 2.24
C SER A 287 16.95 19.19 3.04
N ASN A 288 18.08 19.73 3.51
CA ASN A 288 18.98 19.02 4.43
C ASN A 288 18.35 18.85 5.83
N ASN A 289 18.83 17.87 6.57
CA ASN A 289 18.38 17.54 7.92
C ASN A 289 16.86 17.25 8.01
N THR A 290 16.31 16.68 6.95
CA THR A 290 14.95 16.22 6.92
C THR A 290 14.86 14.82 7.56
N THR A 291 14.17 14.70 8.68
CA THR A 291 13.95 13.41 9.33
C THR A 291 12.70 12.77 8.75
N VAL A 292 12.84 11.58 8.18
CA VAL A 292 11.74 10.79 7.60
C VAL A 292 11.57 9.51 8.40
N SER A 293 10.33 9.15 8.70
CA SER A 293 9.95 7.88 9.30
C SER A 293 8.96 7.14 8.41
N ILE A 294 9.22 5.88 8.10
CA ILE A 294 8.34 4.98 7.36
C ILE A 294 8.04 3.78 8.24
N ASN A 295 6.78 3.57 8.57
CA ASN A 295 6.32 2.46 9.43
C ASN A 295 7.12 2.32 10.74
N GLY A 296 7.54 3.46 11.33
CA GLY A 296 8.29 3.50 12.58
C GLY A 296 9.82 3.46 12.45
N VAL A 297 10.36 3.13 11.26
CA VAL A 297 11.79 3.24 10.99
C VAL A 297 12.13 4.69 10.64
N THR A 298 13.05 5.31 11.38
CA THR A 298 13.36 6.75 11.27
C THR A 298 14.80 6.97 10.83
N THR A 299 15.01 7.92 9.93
CA THR A 299 16.34 8.32 9.45
C THR A 299 16.37 9.81 9.07
N THR A 300 17.47 10.50 9.36
CA THR A 300 17.68 11.89 8.93
C THR A 300 18.45 11.90 7.60
N LEU A 301 17.93 12.64 6.63
CA LEU A 301 18.38 12.68 5.26
C LEU A 301 18.92 14.06 4.89
N SER A 302 19.96 14.09 4.06
CA SER A 302 20.39 15.29 3.33
C SER A 302 19.53 15.48 2.08
N SER A 303 19.54 16.69 1.51
CA SER A 303 18.87 16.95 0.22
C SER A 303 19.35 15.97 -0.86
N GLY A 304 18.41 15.41 -1.63
CA GLY A 304 18.69 14.44 -2.68
C GLY A 304 17.78 13.20 -2.62
N SER A 305 18.16 12.17 -3.36
CA SER A 305 17.43 10.90 -3.48
C SER A 305 18.18 9.78 -2.76
N HIS A 306 17.46 9.04 -1.92
CA HIS A 306 18.00 8.00 -1.05
C HIS A 306 17.22 6.70 -1.22
N LYS A 307 17.93 5.58 -1.20
CA LYS A 307 17.32 4.25 -1.13
C LYS A 307 17.81 3.56 0.14
N ILE A 308 16.94 3.49 1.14
CA ILE A 308 17.24 2.95 2.46
C ILE A 308 16.59 1.59 2.58
N LEU A 309 17.36 0.53 2.75
CA LEU A 309 16.86 -0.85 2.72
C LEU A 309 15.85 -1.16 3.82
N ASN A 310 15.96 -0.49 4.97
CA ASN A 310 15.03 -0.66 6.08
C ASN A 310 13.72 0.12 5.91
N PHE A 311 13.63 1.02 4.93
CA PHE A 311 12.39 1.68 4.57
C PHE A 311 11.58 0.74 3.69
N GLN A 312 10.59 0.08 4.28
CA GLN A 312 9.74 -0.88 3.58
C GLN A 312 8.30 -0.40 3.58
N LEU A 313 7.67 -0.43 2.40
CA LEU A 313 6.24 -0.28 2.24
C LEU A 313 5.63 -1.68 2.14
N PHE A 314 4.77 -2.00 3.09
CA PHE A 314 4.02 -3.25 3.14
C PHE A 314 2.72 -3.14 2.35
N GLU A 315 2.01 -4.25 2.19
CA GLU A 315 0.68 -4.24 1.59
C GLU A 315 -0.28 -3.32 2.37
N GLY A 316 -1.06 -2.52 1.65
CA GLY A 316 -2.03 -1.59 2.22
C GLY A 316 -1.44 -0.23 2.58
N ASP A 317 -1.98 0.35 3.64
CA ASP A 317 -1.65 1.70 4.11
C ASP A 317 -0.32 1.74 4.85
N ASN A 318 0.60 2.56 4.37
CA ASN A 318 1.90 2.82 5.00
C ASN A 318 1.95 4.24 5.51
N ILE A 319 2.26 4.40 6.80
CA ILE A 319 2.32 5.71 7.44
C ILE A 319 3.74 6.27 7.27
N ILE A 320 3.81 7.43 6.64
CA ILE A 320 5.04 8.19 6.46
C ILE A 320 4.91 9.48 7.24
N THR A 321 5.89 9.78 8.07
CA THR A 321 6.01 11.08 8.73
C THR A 321 7.35 11.70 8.42
N ALA A 322 7.40 13.03 8.42
CA ALA A 322 8.65 13.75 8.29
C ALA A 322 8.63 15.05 9.08
N SER A 323 9.80 15.46 9.55
CA SER A 323 10.03 16.73 10.21
C SER A 323 11.20 17.46 9.57
N GLY A 324 11.20 18.78 9.68
CA GLY A 324 12.16 19.67 9.00
C GLY A 324 11.45 20.61 8.04
N SER A 325 11.98 20.79 6.84
CA SER A 325 11.41 21.68 5.81
C SER A 325 11.49 21.07 4.42
N GLY A 326 10.73 21.62 3.48
CA GLY A 326 10.75 21.21 2.08
C GLY A 326 9.74 20.11 1.73
N THR A 327 10.03 19.36 0.68
CA THR A 327 9.16 18.33 0.14
C THR A 327 9.83 16.97 0.25
N VAL A 328 9.06 15.98 0.68
CA VAL A 328 9.41 14.55 0.65
C VAL A 328 8.65 13.90 -0.50
N THR A 329 9.36 13.19 -1.36
CA THR A 329 8.77 12.41 -2.47
C THR A 329 9.15 10.95 -2.31
N LEU A 330 8.18 10.07 -2.29
CA LEU A 330 8.39 8.62 -2.38
C LEU A 330 8.10 8.16 -3.80
N LYS A 331 9.02 7.36 -4.35
CA LYS A 331 8.83 6.70 -5.63
C LYS A 331 9.06 5.20 -5.47
N TYR A 332 8.08 4.39 -5.85
CA TYR A 332 8.14 2.94 -5.71
C TYR A 332 7.38 2.23 -6.81
N GLN A 333 7.76 0.97 -7.05
CA GLN A 333 7.18 0.13 -8.09
C GLN A 333 6.24 -0.88 -7.44
N GLU A 334 4.94 -0.66 -7.58
CA GLU A 334 3.92 -1.56 -7.07
C GLU A 334 3.87 -2.86 -7.89
N GLY A 335 3.51 -3.95 -7.21
CA GLY A 335 3.37 -5.26 -7.84
C GLY A 335 2.20 -6.04 -7.25
N ALA A 336 1.34 -6.58 -8.14
CA ALA A 336 0.21 -7.45 -7.80
C ALA A 336 0.53 -8.91 -8.18
N LEU A 337 -0.08 -9.87 -7.47
CA LEU A 337 -0.01 -11.32 -7.79
C LEU A 337 -0.87 -11.68 -8.99
#